data_8324b1a41fc443d5b3258c4233611715
#
_entry.id   8324b1a41fc443d5b3258c4233611715
#
_cell.length_a   1.000
_cell.length_b   1.000
_cell.length_c   1.000
_cell.angle_alpha   90.00
_cell.angle_beta   90.00
_cell.angle_gamma   90.00
#
_symmetry.space_group_name_H-M   'P 1'
#
loop_
_entity.id
_entity.type
_entity.pdbx_description
1 polymer ?
#
loop_
_entity_poly.entity_id
_entity_poly.type
_entity_poly.pdbx_seq_one_letter_code
_entity_poly.pdbx_strand_id
1 'polypeptide(L)'
;MRGNIVRSEEWVVMRYNSVLDLHTHTLVSGHAYCSLREMAKAAADKGLEVLGITEHAPAMPGTCHKYYFENLKIVPREMYGIQLLLGSEVNILDAQGTVDLAQRTLERMDVVIASLHMPCMKPGSKLENTESYLNVMKNPYINIIGHPDDGRYEINYEALVQGAKEYGKVLELNNHSMEPGCTRENAVENDTVMLNLCKKYQVPVVMDSDA
;
A
#
# COMPACT_ATOMS: atom_id res chain seq x y z
N MET A 1 -1.64 28.06 -49.90
CA MET A 1 -2.13 27.86 -48.53
C MET A 1 -1.79 26.44 -48.13
N ARG A 2 -0.78 26.24 -47.28
CA ARG A 2 -0.46 24.90 -46.78
C ARG A 2 -1.17 24.73 -45.42
N GLY A 3 -2.16 23.81 -45.39
CA GLY A 3 -2.86 23.46 -44.18
C GLY A 3 -1.93 22.78 -43.19
N ASN A 4 -1.86 23.32 -41.98
CA ASN A 4 -1.24 22.67 -40.85
C ASN A 4 -2.07 21.45 -40.42
N ILE A 5 -1.53 20.26 -40.63
CA ILE A 5 -2.06 19.04 -40.06
C ILE A 5 -1.68 19.06 -38.56
N VAL A 6 -2.65 19.38 -37.72
CA VAL A 6 -2.54 19.11 -36.27
C VAL A 6 -2.67 17.60 -36.12
N ARG A 7 -1.55 16.92 -35.84
CA ARG A 7 -1.59 15.52 -35.40
C ARG A 7 -2.19 15.53 -33.99
N SER A 8 -3.40 15.00 -33.86
CA SER A 8 -3.93 14.59 -32.57
C SER A 8 -2.99 13.52 -32.00
N GLU A 9 -2.47 13.74 -30.80
CA GLU A 9 -1.76 12.71 -30.07
C GLU A 9 -2.78 11.56 -29.83
N GLU A 10 -2.59 10.45 -30.55
CA GLU A 10 -3.33 9.23 -30.26
C GLU A 10 -2.79 8.67 -28.94
N TRP A 11 -3.57 8.83 -27.89
CA TRP A 11 -3.32 8.21 -26.62
C TRP A 11 -3.45 6.69 -26.79
N VAL A 12 -2.33 5.96 -26.74
CA VAL A 12 -2.36 4.50 -26.64
C VAL A 12 -2.83 4.15 -25.23
N VAL A 13 -4.09 3.84 -25.08
CA VAL A 13 -4.65 3.32 -23.83
C VAL A 13 -4.17 1.87 -23.70
N MET A 14 -3.11 1.66 -22.93
CA MET A 14 -2.71 0.31 -22.53
C MET A 14 -3.64 -0.15 -21.41
N ARG A 15 -4.31 -1.28 -21.60
CA ARG A 15 -5.11 -1.91 -20.56
C ARG A 15 -4.24 -2.96 -19.86
N TYR A 16 -4.08 -2.81 -18.57
CA TYR A 16 -3.47 -3.81 -17.70
C TYR A 16 -4.58 -4.54 -16.94
N ASN A 17 -4.47 -5.85 -16.86
CA ASN A 17 -5.31 -6.63 -15.95
C ASN A 17 -4.43 -6.95 -14.74
N SER A 18 -4.84 -6.47 -13.56
CA SER A 18 -4.17 -6.87 -12.33
C SER A 18 -4.47 -8.34 -12.06
N VAL A 19 -3.43 -9.11 -11.78
CA VAL A 19 -3.51 -10.51 -11.37
C VAL A 19 -3.30 -10.68 -9.86
N LEU A 20 -3.02 -9.58 -9.18
CA LEU A 20 -2.77 -9.56 -7.73
C LEU A 20 -3.43 -8.34 -7.08
N ASP A 21 -3.70 -8.47 -5.79
CA ASP A 21 -4.09 -7.42 -4.87
C ASP A 21 -3.42 -7.73 -3.53
N LEU A 22 -2.49 -6.88 -3.10
CA LEU A 22 -1.66 -7.14 -1.93
C LEU A 22 -2.08 -6.37 -0.69
N HIS A 23 -3.06 -5.46 -0.82
CA HIS A 23 -3.57 -4.64 0.26
C HIS A 23 -5.07 -4.85 0.41
N THR A 24 -5.44 -5.77 1.30
CA THR A 24 -6.84 -6.03 1.64
C THR A 24 -7.02 -6.29 3.12
N HIS A 25 -8.21 -5.95 3.61
CA HIS A 25 -8.61 -6.09 4.99
C HIS A 25 -9.78 -7.05 5.15
N THR A 26 -9.87 -7.67 6.31
CA THR A 26 -11.00 -8.49 6.71
C THR A 26 -11.66 -7.93 7.98
N LEU A 27 -12.69 -8.61 8.47
CA LEU A 27 -13.34 -8.27 9.73
C LEU A 27 -12.36 -8.14 10.91
N VAL A 28 -11.13 -8.63 10.75
CA VAL A 28 -10.08 -8.59 11.76
C VAL A 28 -9.53 -7.16 11.94
N SER A 29 -9.50 -6.37 10.88
CA SER A 29 -9.10 -4.95 10.92
C SER A 29 -10.13 -4.02 11.57
N GLY A 30 -11.34 -4.52 11.85
CA GLY A 30 -12.39 -3.80 12.60
C GLY A 30 -13.20 -2.78 11.79
N HIS A 31 -12.83 -2.51 10.55
CA HIS A 31 -13.56 -1.61 9.63
C HIS A 31 -13.95 -2.26 8.30
N ALA A 32 -13.49 -3.49 8.03
CA ALA A 32 -13.94 -4.33 6.94
C ALA A 32 -14.86 -5.44 7.48
N TYR A 33 -15.68 -6.04 6.62
CA TYR A 33 -16.77 -6.92 7.07
C TYR A 33 -16.75 -8.30 6.45
N CYS A 34 -15.81 -8.58 5.53
CA CYS A 34 -15.60 -9.91 4.95
C CYS A 34 -14.63 -10.74 5.79
N SER A 35 -14.86 -12.04 5.85
CA SER A 35 -13.86 -12.97 6.39
C SER A 35 -12.74 -13.23 5.37
N LEU A 36 -11.61 -13.78 5.82
CA LEU A 36 -10.49 -14.19 4.95
C LEU A 36 -10.98 -15.12 3.83
N ARG A 37 -11.91 -16.06 4.12
CA ARG A 37 -12.43 -16.98 3.11
C ARG A 37 -13.30 -16.30 2.07
N GLU A 38 -14.11 -15.33 2.47
CA GLU A 38 -14.94 -14.53 1.55
C GLU A 38 -14.08 -13.68 0.65
N MET A 39 -13.03 -13.03 1.20
CA MET A 39 -12.06 -12.26 0.42
C MET A 39 -11.32 -13.14 -0.60
N ALA A 40 -10.77 -14.28 -0.17
CA ALA A 40 -10.09 -15.22 -1.05
C ALA A 40 -11.02 -15.76 -2.16
N LYS A 41 -12.29 -16.05 -1.83
CA LYS A 41 -13.29 -16.48 -2.81
C LYS A 41 -13.60 -15.39 -3.83
N ALA A 42 -13.81 -14.16 -3.36
CA ALA A 42 -14.11 -13.02 -4.23
C ALA A 42 -12.93 -12.70 -5.16
N ALA A 43 -11.69 -12.76 -4.66
CA ALA A 43 -10.48 -12.59 -5.45
C ALA A 43 -10.36 -13.65 -6.55
N ALA A 44 -10.58 -14.92 -6.19
CA ALA A 44 -10.58 -16.02 -7.17
C ALA A 44 -11.66 -15.85 -8.25
N ASP A 45 -12.87 -15.44 -7.84
CA ASP A 45 -13.98 -15.20 -8.78
C ASP A 45 -13.73 -14.03 -9.73
N LYS A 46 -12.93 -13.05 -9.31
CA LYS A 46 -12.46 -11.93 -10.13
C LYS A 46 -11.26 -12.28 -11.03
N GLY A 47 -10.69 -13.47 -10.88
CA GLY A 47 -9.56 -13.94 -11.68
C GLY A 47 -8.20 -13.47 -11.19
N LEU A 48 -8.08 -13.05 -9.93
CA LEU A 48 -6.79 -12.81 -9.32
C LEU A 48 -6.05 -14.15 -9.10
N GLU A 49 -4.74 -14.11 -9.17
CA GLU A 49 -3.84 -15.24 -8.91
C GLU A 49 -3.23 -15.16 -7.51
N VAL A 50 -3.06 -13.94 -6.98
CA VAL A 50 -2.46 -13.65 -5.68
C VAL A 50 -3.31 -12.66 -4.90
N LEU A 51 -3.55 -12.96 -3.61
CA LEU A 51 -4.22 -12.06 -2.68
C LEU A 51 -3.37 -11.86 -1.42
N GLY A 52 -3.07 -10.61 -1.07
CA GLY A 52 -2.51 -10.23 0.22
C GLY A 52 -3.62 -10.01 1.25
N ILE A 53 -3.51 -10.64 2.41
CA ILE A 53 -4.33 -10.33 3.58
C ILE A 53 -3.44 -9.56 4.55
N THR A 54 -3.62 -8.24 4.60
CA THR A 54 -2.72 -7.30 5.25
C THR A 54 -3.44 -6.45 6.29
N GLU A 55 -3.97 -7.12 7.32
CA GLU A 55 -4.72 -6.47 8.40
C GLU A 55 -3.95 -5.33 9.05
N HIS A 56 -4.65 -4.31 9.50
CA HIS A 56 -4.06 -3.25 10.31
C HIS A 56 -3.38 -3.78 11.56
N ALA A 57 -2.17 -3.33 11.80
CA ALA A 57 -1.41 -3.62 13.00
C ALA A 57 -2.00 -2.91 14.26
N PRO A 58 -1.60 -3.33 15.47
CA PRO A 58 -2.33 -3.05 16.72
C PRO A 58 -2.50 -1.59 17.14
N ALA A 59 -1.75 -0.64 16.59
CA ALA A 59 -1.95 0.77 16.93
C ALA A 59 -3.20 1.37 16.28
N MET A 60 -3.75 0.76 15.25
CA MET A 60 -4.99 1.19 14.63
C MET A 60 -6.18 0.86 15.55
N PRO A 61 -7.05 1.84 15.89
CA PRO A 61 -8.24 1.57 16.70
C PRO A 61 -9.18 0.54 16.06
N GLY A 62 -9.64 -0.41 16.85
CA GLY A 62 -10.62 -1.43 16.42
C GLY A 62 -10.01 -2.70 15.82
N THR A 63 -8.72 -2.72 15.54
CA THR A 63 -8.03 -3.89 15.00
C THR A 63 -7.75 -4.97 16.05
N CYS A 64 -7.16 -6.08 15.60
CA CYS A 64 -6.88 -7.25 16.41
C CYS A 64 -5.62 -7.10 17.28
N HIS A 65 -5.50 -8.01 18.24
CA HIS A 65 -4.29 -8.11 19.07
C HIS A 65 -3.11 -8.68 18.27
N LYS A 66 -1.89 -8.25 18.59
CA LYS A 66 -0.62 -8.74 17.96
C LYS A 66 -0.50 -10.27 17.83
N TYR A 67 -1.16 -11.03 18.70
CA TYR A 67 -1.19 -12.48 18.66
C TYR A 67 -1.78 -13.03 17.35
N TYR A 68 -2.69 -12.31 16.71
CA TYR A 68 -3.22 -12.67 15.39
C TYR A 68 -2.08 -12.85 14.38
N PHE A 69 -1.18 -11.88 14.30
CA PHE A 69 -0.06 -11.88 13.36
C PHE A 69 0.95 -12.99 13.68
N GLU A 70 1.18 -13.30 14.95
CA GLU A 70 2.05 -14.41 15.37
C GLU A 70 1.47 -15.79 14.98
N ASN A 71 0.15 -15.86 14.77
CA ASN A 71 -0.57 -17.09 14.46
C ASN A 71 -0.88 -17.28 12.96
N LEU A 72 -0.58 -16.32 12.09
CA LEU A 72 -0.80 -16.42 10.62
C LEU A 72 -0.14 -17.67 9.99
N LYS A 73 0.86 -18.24 10.63
CA LYS A 73 1.56 -19.46 10.19
C LYS A 73 0.67 -20.69 10.01
N ILE A 74 -0.53 -20.73 10.64
CA ILE A 74 -1.45 -21.87 10.53
C ILE A 74 -2.43 -21.74 9.34
N VAL A 75 -2.49 -20.56 8.73
CA VAL A 75 -3.39 -20.31 7.60
C VAL A 75 -2.77 -20.89 6.33
N PRO A 76 -3.51 -21.66 5.53
CA PRO A 76 -3.03 -22.14 4.23
C PRO A 76 -2.61 -20.99 3.32
N ARG A 77 -1.52 -21.19 2.57
CA ARG A 77 -1.01 -20.22 1.58
C ARG A 77 -1.64 -20.37 0.21
N GLU A 78 -2.63 -21.25 0.08
CA GLU A 78 -3.43 -21.44 -1.13
C GLU A 78 -4.89 -21.67 -0.73
N MET A 79 -5.82 -21.00 -1.42
CA MET A 79 -7.25 -21.14 -1.19
C MET A 79 -8.00 -20.80 -2.48
N TYR A 80 -8.99 -21.61 -2.85
CA TYR A 80 -9.78 -21.43 -4.08
C TYR A 80 -8.94 -21.35 -5.37
N GLY A 81 -7.74 -21.94 -5.39
CA GLY A 81 -6.83 -21.93 -6.53
C GLY A 81 -6.00 -20.67 -6.69
N ILE A 82 -6.01 -19.76 -5.71
CA ILE A 82 -5.15 -18.56 -5.68
C ILE A 82 -4.15 -18.66 -4.54
N GLN A 83 -3.01 -17.99 -4.70
CA GLN A 83 -1.99 -17.86 -3.66
C GLN A 83 -2.41 -16.78 -2.65
N LEU A 84 -2.23 -17.07 -1.35
CA LEU A 84 -2.42 -16.10 -0.27
C LEU A 84 -1.05 -15.66 0.27
N LEU A 85 -0.83 -14.37 0.30
CA LEU A 85 0.26 -13.73 1.05
C LEU A 85 -0.31 -13.16 2.34
N LEU A 86 0.21 -13.62 3.48
CA LEU A 86 -0.30 -13.24 4.80
C LEU A 86 0.67 -12.27 5.46
N GLY A 87 0.17 -11.10 5.79
CA GLY A 87 0.99 -10.02 6.28
C GLY A 87 0.27 -9.03 7.18
N SER A 88 0.75 -7.81 7.15
CA SER A 88 0.15 -6.70 7.88
C SER A 88 0.40 -5.39 7.18
N GLU A 89 -0.57 -4.49 7.29
CA GLU A 89 -0.34 -3.08 7.13
C GLU A 89 0.05 -2.50 8.49
N VAL A 90 1.36 -2.25 8.68
CA VAL A 90 1.89 -1.67 9.91
C VAL A 90 1.75 -0.16 9.90
N ASN A 91 1.49 0.40 11.08
CA ASN A 91 1.39 1.84 11.27
C ASN A 91 2.78 2.44 11.52
N ILE A 92 3.14 3.47 10.77
CA ILE A 92 4.29 4.32 11.09
C ILE A 92 3.87 5.24 12.24
N LEU A 93 4.62 5.23 13.35
CA LEU A 93 4.24 5.89 14.59
C LEU A 93 4.95 7.23 14.83
N ASP A 94 6.08 7.44 14.17
CA ASP A 94 6.93 8.63 14.34
C ASP A 94 7.85 8.90 13.15
N ALA A 95 8.52 10.03 13.18
CA ALA A 95 9.50 10.41 12.15
C ALA A 95 10.75 9.52 12.11
N GLN A 96 10.98 8.69 13.13
CA GLN A 96 12.06 7.69 13.18
C GLN A 96 11.72 6.42 12.40
N GLY A 97 10.48 6.30 11.92
CA GLY A 97 10.00 5.11 11.20
C GLY A 97 9.72 3.92 12.12
N THR A 98 9.40 4.20 13.38
CA THR A 98 8.96 3.16 14.33
C THR A 98 7.63 2.57 13.86
N VAL A 99 7.51 1.24 13.93
CA VAL A 99 6.27 0.53 13.61
C VAL A 99 5.75 -0.27 14.80
N ASP A 100 4.47 -0.59 14.79
CA ASP A 100 3.74 -1.19 15.91
C ASP A 100 3.80 -2.72 16.01
N LEU A 101 4.54 -3.38 15.12
CA LEU A 101 4.88 -4.80 15.24
C LEU A 101 6.38 -5.03 15.45
N ALA A 102 6.70 -5.98 16.31
CA ALA A 102 8.08 -6.34 16.58
C ALA A 102 8.74 -7.01 15.35
N GLN A 103 10.02 -6.76 15.14
CA GLN A 103 10.81 -7.31 14.04
C GLN A 103 10.63 -8.84 13.88
N ARG A 104 10.67 -9.60 14.97
CA ARG A 104 10.46 -11.06 14.96
C ARG A 104 9.10 -11.50 14.39
N THR A 105 8.10 -10.61 14.40
CA THR A 105 6.79 -10.85 13.82
C THR A 105 6.81 -10.54 12.33
N LEU A 106 7.42 -9.40 11.96
CA LEU A 106 7.55 -8.96 10.56
C LEU A 106 8.33 -9.97 9.71
N GLU A 107 9.44 -10.52 10.24
CA GLU A 107 10.29 -11.49 9.52
C GLU A 107 9.58 -12.81 9.14
N ARG A 108 8.39 -13.06 9.70
CA ARG A 108 7.58 -14.28 9.44
C ARG A 108 6.41 -14.04 8.50
N MET A 109 6.23 -12.79 8.07
CA MET A 109 5.17 -12.39 7.15
C MET A 109 5.63 -12.56 5.71
N ASP A 110 4.67 -12.83 4.85
CA ASP A 110 4.91 -12.94 3.41
C ASP A 110 4.99 -11.56 2.75
N VAL A 111 4.23 -10.57 3.27
CA VAL A 111 4.21 -9.18 2.80
C VAL A 111 3.93 -8.22 3.96
N VAL A 112 4.63 -7.09 3.99
CA VAL A 112 4.41 -6.03 4.98
C VAL A 112 4.30 -4.69 4.26
N ILE A 113 3.19 -4.01 4.48
CA ILE A 113 2.93 -2.65 4.01
C ILE A 113 3.18 -1.70 5.19
N ALA A 114 3.77 -0.55 4.95
CA ALA A 114 3.94 0.48 5.98
C ALA A 114 3.24 1.77 5.56
N SER A 115 2.34 2.27 6.40
CA SER A 115 1.46 3.39 6.08
C SER A 115 1.38 4.43 7.20
N LEU A 116 1.08 5.67 6.82
CA LEU A 116 0.72 6.75 7.74
C LEU A 116 -0.81 6.77 7.92
N HIS A 117 -1.26 6.69 9.17
CA HIS A 117 -2.66 6.75 9.51
C HIS A 117 -2.93 7.80 10.58
N MET A 118 -3.96 8.64 10.36
CA MET A 118 -4.35 9.74 11.27
C MET A 118 -4.54 9.32 12.72
N PRO A 119 -5.10 8.14 13.04
CA PRO A 119 -5.21 7.69 14.43
C PRO A 119 -3.88 7.33 15.08
N CYS A 120 -2.85 6.98 14.30
CA CYS A 120 -1.57 6.45 14.79
C CYS A 120 -0.47 7.50 14.82
N MET A 121 -0.42 8.36 13.81
CA MET A 121 0.53 9.46 13.71
C MET A 121 -0.18 10.70 13.14
N LYS A 122 -0.14 11.81 13.85
CA LYS A 122 -0.67 13.07 13.31
C LYS A 122 0.28 13.64 12.27
N PRO A 123 -0.24 14.32 11.23
CA PRO A 123 0.59 15.00 10.26
C PRO A 123 1.53 16.00 10.94
N GLY A 124 2.81 15.90 10.61
CA GLY A 124 3.86 16.83 10.99
C GLY A 124 4.19 17.81 9.86
N SER A 125 5.36 18.42 9.94
CA SER A 125 5.92 19.16 8.82
C SER A 125 6.22 18.24 7.64
N LYS A 126 6.31 18.82 6.44
CA LYS A 126 6.73 18.08 5.23
C LYS A 126 8.02 17.28 5.43
N LEU A 127 8.97 17.84 6.18
CA LEU A 127 10.21 17.15 6.50
C LEU A 127 9.95 15.92 7.37
N GLU A 128 9.24 16.08 8.48
CA GLU A 128 8.95 14.98 9.41
C GLU A 128 8.16 13.86 8.74
N ASN A 129 7.13 14.19 7.95
CA ASN A 129 6.36 13.21 7.21
C ASN A 129 7.22 12.46 6.18
N THR A 130 8.12 13.17 5.49
CA THR A 130 9.05 12.55 4.54
C THR A 130 10.04 11.64 5.26
N GLU A 131 10.62 12.09 6.37
CA GLU A 131 11.57 11.32 7.18
C GLU A 131 10.95 10.04 7.73
N SER A 132 9.66 10.06 8.13
CA SER A 132 8.98 8.86 8.61
C SER A 132 8.95 7.76 7.55
N TYR A 133 8.67 8.10 6.29
CA TYR A 133 8.74 7.14 5.18
C TYR A 133 10.18 6.70 4.88
N LEU A 134 11.12 7.62 4.81
CA LEU A 134 12.54 7.29 4.53
C LEU A 134 13.13 6.40 5.61
N ASN A 135 12.76 6.63 6.87
CA ASN A 135 13.27 5.85 7.99
C ASN A 135 12.63 4.46 8.06
N VAL A 136 11.31 4.33 7.81
CA VAL A 136 10.67 3.01 7.78
C VAL A 136 11.18 2.15 6.63
N MET A 137 11.54 2.73 5.48
CA MET A 137 12.12 2.00 4.34
C MET A 137 13.44 1.30 4.66
N LYS A 138 14.18 1.78 5.67
CA LYS A 138 15.43 1.13 6.14
C LYS A 138 15.18 -0.23 6.79
N ASN A 139 13.94 -0.50 7.22
CA ASN A 139 13.58 -1.79 7.76
C ASN A 139 13.49 -2.82 6.61
N PRO A 140 14.31 -3.90 6.63
CA PRO A 140 14.36 -4.86 5.54
C PRO A 140 13.06 -5.67 5.37
N TYR A 141 12.21 -5.72 6.40
CA TYR A 141 10.96 -6.49 6.38
C TYR A 141 9.78 -5.71 5.81
N ILE A 142 9.91 -4.39 5.61
CA ILE A 142 8.90 -3.61 4.88
C ILE A 142 9.08 -3.85 3.38
N ASN A 143 8.01 -4.20 2.70
CA ASN A 143 8.00 -4.47 1.26
C ASN A 143 7.39 -3.31 0.46
N ILE A 144 6.27 -2.80 0.94
CA ILE A 144 5.44 -1.81 0.24
C ILE A 144 5.27 -0.58 1.14
N ILE A 145 5.29 0.60 0.55
CA ILE A 145 4.85 1.85 1.19
C ILE A 145 3.41 2.10 0.74
N GLY A 146 2.49 2.01 1.70
CA GLY A 146 1.05 2.12 1.47
C GLY A 146 0.60 3.56 1.31
N HIS A 147 -0.32 3.79 0.39
CA HIS A 147 -1.03 5.05 0.06
C HIS A 147 -0.26 6.35 0.39
N PRO A 148 0.97 6.53 -0.15
CA PRO A 148 1.74 7.75 0.10
C PRO A 148 1.17 8.98 -0.60
N ASP A 149 0.06 8.80 -1.31
CA ASP A 149 -0.74 9.81 -2.01
C ASP A 149 -1.60 10.68 -1.07
N ASP A 150 -1.78 10.29 0.20
CA ASP A 150 -2.61 11.02 1.16
C ASP A 150 -2.05 12.42 1.46
N GLY A 151 -2.62 13.44 0.82
CA GLY A 151 -2.19 14.83 0.94
C GLY A 151 -2.36 15.45 2.33
N ARG A 152 -3.05 14.78 3.25
CA ARG A 152 -3.06 15.18 4.66
C ARG A 152 -1.67 15.10 5.30
N TYR A 153 -0.78 14.25 4.73
CA TYR A 153 0.63 14.18 5.05
C TYR A 153 1.44 14.77 3.90
N GLU A 154 1.69 16.07 3.91
CA GLU A 154 2.54 16.68 2.88
C GLU A 154 3.94 16.05 2.93
N ILE A 155 4.44 15.55 1.78
CA ILE A 155 5.75 14.90 1.67
C ILE A 155 6.55 15.40 0.47
N ASN A 156 7.84 15.10 0.44
CA ASN A 156 8.70 15.28 -0.72
C ASN A 156 8.69 13.99 -1.57
N TYR A 157 7.88 13.96 -2.63
CA TYR A 157 7.75 12.80 -3.50
C TYR A 157 9.05 12.39 -4.20
N GLU A 158 9.92 13.34 -4.55
CA GLU A 158 11.21 12.99 -5.15
C GLU A 158 12.11 12.25 -4.15
N ALA A 159 12.15 12.69 -2.90
CA ALA A 159 12.87 12.00 -1.83
C ALA A 159 12.26 10.63 -1.53
N LEU A 160 10.91 10.51 -1.49
CA LEU A 160 10.21 9.25 -1.30
C LEU A 160 10.60 8.22 -2.38
N VAL A 161 10.52 8.61 -3.65
CA VAL A 161 10.81 7.70 -4.78
C VAL A 161 12.28 7.31 -4.83
N GLN A 162 13.20 8.26 -4.53
CA GLN A 162 14.63 7.95 -4.44
C GLN A 162 14.93 7.01 -3.28
N GLY A 163 14.29 7.21 -2.11
CA GLY A 163 14.39 6.31 -0.97
C GLY A 163 13.86 4.91 -1.29
N ALA A 164 12.70 4.80 -1.96
CA ALA A 164 12.16 3.53 -2.38
C ALA A 164 13.14 2.78 -3.31
N LYS A 165 13.79 3.48 -4.23
CA LYS A 165 14.84 2.91 -5.08
C LYS A 165 16.04 2.43 -4.27
N GLU A 166 16.53 3.25 -3.35
CA GLU A 166 17.71 2.95 -2.53
C GLU A 166 17.50 1.71 -1.66
N TYR A 167 16.33 1.61 -1.02
CA TYR A 167 16.00 0.52 -0.10
C TYR A 167 15.23 -0.64 -0.76
N GLY A 168 15.01 -0.60 -2.09
CA GLY A 168 14.34 -1.67 -2.84
C GLY A 168 12.87 -1.86 -2.44
N LYS A 169 12.14 -0.76 -2.18
CA LYS A 169 10.72 -0.80 -1.81
C LYS A 169 9.82 -0.58 -3.02
N VAL A 170 8.61 -1.11 -2.94
CA VAL A 170 7.52 -0.86 -3.88
C VAL A 170 6.66 0.28 -3.35
N LEU A 171 6.21 1.18 -4.22
CA LEU A 171 5.24 2.21 -3.87
C LEU A 171 3.84 1.78 -4.30
N GLU A 172 2.87 2.06 -3.47
CA GLU A 172 1.48 1.72 -3.76
C GLU A 172 0.77 2.82 -4.55
N LEU A 173 -0.01 2.42 -5.54
CA LEU A 173 -1.10 3.16 -6.14
C LEU A 173 -2.40 2.58 -5.56
N ASN A 174 -3.02 3.30 -4.65
CA ASN A 174 -4.13 2.79 -3.86
C ASN A 174 -5.48 3.15 -4.48
N ASN A 175 -6.28 2.15 -4.84
CA ASN A 175 -7.57 2.38 -5.50
C ASN A 175 -8.58 3.07 -4.58
N HIS A 176 -8.58 2.72 -3.28
CA HIS A 176 -9.50 3.34 -2.32
C HIS A 176 -9.31 4.85 -2.22
N SER A 177 -8.08 5.35 -2.42
CA SER A 177 -7.81 6.80 -2.42
C SER A 177 -8.59 7.57 -3.48
N MET A 178 -9.04 6.88 -4.54
CA MET A 178 -9.78 7.46 -5.66
C MET A 178 -11.29 7.28 -5.54
N GLU A 179 -11.77 6.57 -4.51
CA GLU A 179 -13.18 6.30 -4.33
C GLU A 179 -13.96 7.52 -3.84
N PRO A 180 -15.20 7.72 -4.31
CA PRO A 180 -16.08 8.75 -3.79
C PRO A 180 -16.29 8.57 -2.27
N GLY A 181 -15.96 9.59 -1.49
CA GLY A 181 -16.11 9.57 -0.03
C GLY A 181 -14.84 9.19 0.72
N CYS A 182 -13.76 8.84 0.04
CA CYS A 182 -12.46 8.72 0.68
C CYS A 182 -12.04 10.04 1.32
N THR A 183 -11.42 9.97 2.50
CA THR A 183 -11.00 11.16 3.27
C THR A 183 -9.57 11.59 2.97
N ARG A 184 -8.82 10.86 2.12
CA ARG A 184 -7.49 11.24 1.66
C ARG A 184 -7.60 12.45 0.74
N GLU A 185 -6.65 13.37 0.82
CA GLU A 185 -6.68 14.63 0.09
C GLU A 185 -5.69 14.63 -1.07
N ASN A 186 -6.05 15.25 -2.20
CA ASN A 186 -5.19 15.45 -3.36
C ASN A 186 -4.58 14.15 -3.94
N ALA A 187 -5.23 13.00 -3.75
CA ALA A 187 -4.66 11.69 -4.10
C ALA A 187 -4.29 11.60 -5.59
N VAL A 188 -5.16 12.04 -6.49
CA VAL A 188 -4.92 11.95 -7.95
C VAL A 188 -3.71 12.80 -8.38
N GLU A 189 -3.58 14.00 -7.86
CA GLU A 189 -2.46 14.90 -8.14
C GLU A 189 -1.15 14.33 -7.58
N ASN A 190 -1.19 13.82 -6.37
CA ASN A 190 -0.05 13.23 -5.69
C ASN A 190 0.43 11.95 -6.39
N ASP A 191 -0.49 11.06 -6.76
CA ASP A 191 -0.19 9.87 -7.55
C ASP A 191 0.40 10.21 -8.90
N THR A 192 -0.14 11.24 -9.57
CA THR A 192 0.40 11.69 -10.85
C THR A 192 1.86 12.11 -10.71
N VAL A 193 2.21 12.85 -9.66
CA VAL A 193 3.60 13.24 -9.36
C VAL A 193 4.45 12.01 -9.05
N MET A 194 3.98 11.14 -8.16
CA MET A 194 4.67 9.93 -7.76
C MET A 194 4.96 9.00 -8.95
N LEU A 195 3.97 8.71 -9.77
CA LEU A 195 4.10 7.81 -10.93
C LEU A 195 5.09 8.35 -11.98
N ASN A 196 5.09 9.67 -12.23
CA ASN A 196 6.07 10.28 -13.13
C ASN A 196 7.50 10.14 -12.59
N LEU A 197 7.68 10.30 -11.28
CA LEU A 197 8.97 10.08 -10.61
C LEU A 197 9.37 8.60 -10.62
N CYS A 198 8.43 7.69 -10.34
CA CYS A 198 8.66 6.24 -10.43
C CYS A 198 9.12 5.84 -11.83
N LYS A 199 8.48 6.36 -12.87
CA LYS A 199 8.91 6.16 -14.26
C LYS A 199 10.32 6.70 -14.51
N LYS A 200 10.62 7.92 -14.05
CA LYS A 200 11.95 8.57 -14.19
C LYS A 200 13.04 7.76 -13.49
N TYR A 201 12.79 7.28 -12.29
CA TYR A 201 13.79 6.58 -11.46
C TYR A 201 13.72 5.06 -11.56
N GLN A 202 12.76 4.50 -12.32
CA GLN A 202 12.53 3.06 -12.50
C GLN A 202 12.25 2.35 -11.16
N VAL A 203 11.36 2.92 -10.36
CA VAL A 203 10.86 2.35 -9.12
C VAL A 203 9.58 1.55 -9.41
N PRO A 204 9.46 0.31 -8.92
CA PRO A 204 8.25 -0.48 -9.11
C PRO A 204 7.07 0.10 -8.34
N VAL A 205 5.87 -0.05 -8.92
CA VAL A 205 4.60 0.34 -8.31
C VAL A 205 3.68 -0.87 -8.31
N VAL A 206 2.92 -1.05 -7.24
CA VAL A 206 1.83 -2.00 -7.14
C VAL A 206 0.50 -1.24 -7.12
N MET A 207 -0.55 -1.82 -7.72
CA MET A 207 -1.91 -1.30 -7.63
C MET A 207 -2.72 -2.23 -6.74
N ASP A 208 -3.22 -1.71 -5.63
CA ASP A 208 -3.97 -2.47 -4.65
C ASP A 208 -5.32 -1.82 -4.36
N SER A 209 -6.27 -2.61 -3.87
CA SER A 209 -7.64 -2.12 -3.63
C SER A 209 -7.83 -1.40 -2.30
N ASP A 210 -7.14 -1.85 -1.26
CA ASP A 210 -7.37 -1.44 0.13
C ASP A 210 -8.84 -1.72 0.55
N ALA A 211 -9.36 -2.91 0.12
CA ALA A 211 -10.74 -3.35 0.29
C ALA A 211 -10.98 -4.00 1.63
#